data_bb9d4eb4c39140aae8a8f1774b9ea94b
#
_entry.id   bb9d4eb4c39140aae8a8f1774b9ea94b
#
_cell.length_a   1.000
_cell.length_b   1.000
_cell.length_c   1.000
_cell.angle_alpha   90.00
_cell.angle_beta   90.00
_cell.angle_gamma   90.00
#
_symmetry.space_group_name_H-M   'P 1'
#
loop_
_entity.id
_entity.type
_entity.pdbx_description
1 polymer ?
#
loop_
_entity_poly.entity_id
_entity_poly.type
_entity_poly.pdbx_seq_one_letter_code
_entity_poly.pdbx_strand_id
1 'polypeptide(L)'
;QPQDSNKRKRIMIHLIIALVLGIIIGLLNKKITFAVFWFFGILIGTSIYDMSKKRLEFYNRIKKMEDAFPDFLQLMSSNLRAGMSTDQALLVSARKEFDPLDKEISKLGKELMTGRDIESAMLDMGERTNSSKIKRTISLIVSGIKSGGNIALLLEETASRTRERYFIQKRAASNVLMYVIFIFAALAIGAPGLFGLSTVLVEVLTNILSTI
;
A
#
# COMPACT_ATOMS: atom_id res chain seq x y z
N GLN A 1 -19.64 2.39 17.47
CA GLN A 1 -19.09 3.01 18.72
C GLN A 1 -18.15 2.14 19.59
N PRO A 2 -17.68 0.95 19.22
CA PRO A 2 -16.70 0.22 20.05
C PRO A 2 -15.22 0.56 19.77
N GLN A 3 -14.93 1.39 18.77
CA GLN A 3 -13.55 1.66 18.32
C GLN A 3 -12.79 2.65 19.20
N ASP A 4 -13.47 3.53 19.93
CA ASP A 4 -12.83 4.54 20.78
C ASP A 4 -12.35 4.01 22.13
N SER A 5 -12.99 2.99 22.66
CA SER A 5 -12.62 2.35 23.95
C SER A 5 -11.26 1.63 23.86
N ASN A 6 -11.00 0.94 22.73
CA ASN A 6 -9.73 0.25 22.50
C ASN A 6 -8.56 1.22 22.24
N LYS A 7 -8.87 2.40 21.72
CA LYS A 7 -7.91 3.46 21.46
C LYS A 7 -7.43 4.11 22.77
N ARG A 8 -8.36 4.42 23.67
CA ARG A 8 -8.05 4.95 25.00
C ARG A 8 -7.23 3.96 25.84
N LYS A 9 -7.58 2.68 25.81
CA LYS A 9 -6.82 1.62 26.51
C LYS A 9 -5.39 1.48 25.98
N ARG A 10 -5.17 1.53 24.68
CA ARG A 10 -3.81 1.48 24.10
C ARG A 10 -2.97 2.69 24.46
N ILE A 11 -3.51 3.89 24.34
CA ILE A 11 -2.81 5.13 24.73
C ILE A 11 -2.45 5.07 26.22
N MET A 12 -3.37 4.61 27.07
CA MET A 12 -3.15 4.46 28.50
C MET A 12 -2.06 3.43 28.82
N ILE A 13 -2.02 2.31 28.11
CA ILE A 13 -0.98 1.27 28.28
C ILE A 13 0.40 1.83 27.88
N HIS A 14 0.50 2.56 26.76
CA HIS A 14 1.77 3.15 26.33
C HIS A 14 2.25 4.27 27.27
N LEU A 15 1.32 5.08 27.81
CA LEU A 15 1.60 6.07 28.84
C LEU A 15 2.15 5.42 30.12
N ILE A 16 1.54 4.31 30.57
CA ILE A 16 1.99 3.58 31.75
C ILE A 16 3.37 2.97 31.53
N ILE A 17 3.62 2.37 30.35
CA ILE A 17 4.92 1.76 29.99
C ILE A 17 5.99 2.87 29.90
N ALA A 18 5.69 4.01 29.30
CA ALA A 18 6.60 5.15 29.22
C ALA A 18 6.95 5.71 30.59
N LEU A 19 5.96 5.80 31.48
CA LEU A 19 6.15 6.27 32.85
C LEU A 19 7.01 5.31 33.68
N VAL A 20 6.75 4.01 33.59
CA VAL A 20 7.50 2.97 34.30
C VAL A 20 8.97 2.91 33.80
N LEU A 21 9.18 2.91 32.48
CA LEU A 21 10.53 2.92 31.90
C LEU A 21 11.28 4.22 32.23
N GLY A 22 10.62 5.37 32.18
CA GLY A 22 11.20 6.65 32.55
C GLY A 22 11.65 6.70 34.02
N ILE A 23 10.85 6.13 34.93
CA ILE A 23 11.20 6.04 36.38
C ILE A 23 12.40 5.09 36.57
N ILE A 24 12.41 3.92 35.92
CA ILE A 24 13.51 2.95 36.05
C ILE A 24 14.84 3.53 35.56
N ILE A 25 14.84 4.22 34.40
CA ILE A 25 16.05 4.84 33.82
C ILE A 25 16.50 6.05 34.66
N GLY A 26 15.53 6.82 35.20
CA GLY A 26 15.84 7.94 36.11
C GLY A 26 16.49 7.50 37.41
N LEU A 27 16.03 6.38 38.00
CA LEU A 27 16.61 5.79 39.21
C LEU A 27 18.02 5.23 38.96
N LEU A 28 18.27 4.61 37.80
CA LEU A 28 19.57 4.06 37.44
C LEU A 28 20.65 5.15 37.21
N ASN A 29 20.28 6.27 36.63
CA ASN A 29 21.24 7.32 36.25
C ASN A 29 21.34 8.49 37.26
N LYS A 30 20.56 8.49 38.35
CA LYS A 30 20.52 9.58 39.38
C LYS A 30 20.35 11.01 38.81
N LYS A 31 19.91 11.15 37.53
CA LYS A 31 19.67 12.45 36.87
C LYS A 31 18.24 12.51 36.31
N ILE A 32 17.41 13.30 36.93
CA ILE A 32 16.00 13.53 36.56
C ILE A 32 15.86 14.01 35.10
N THR A 33 16.84 14.75 34.58
CA THR A 33 16.85 15.26 33.20
C THR A 33 16.77 14.14 32.16
N PHE A 34 17.43 12.99 32.39
CA PHE A 34 17.35 11.85 31.47
C PHE A 34 15.99 11.18 31.49
N ALA A 35 15.33 11.08 32.63
CA ALA A 35 13.99 10.50 32.75
C ALA A 35 12.94 11.33 31.96
N VAL A 36 13.02 12.66 32.05
CA VAL A 36 12.14 13.58 31.31
C VAL A 36 12.37 13.46 29.81
N PHE A 37 13.63 13.41 29.36
CA PHE A 37 13.95 13.27 27.93
C PHE A 37 13.42 11.95 27.34
N TRP A 38 13.59 10.84 28.04
CA TRP A 38 13.09 9.53 27.61
C TRP A 38 11.56 9.47 27.64
N PHE A 39 10.90 10.09 28.62
CA PHE A 39 9.44 10.19 28.69
C PHE A 39 8.87 10.89 27.45
N PHE A 40 9.41 12.05 27.10
CA PHE A 40 8.99 12.78 25.90
C PHE A 40 9.33 12.01 24.61
N GLY A 41 10.49 11.35 24.53
CA GLY A 41 10.90 10.51 23.41
C GLY A 41 9.91 9.37 23.13
N ILE A 42 9.48 8.66 24.18
CA ILE A 42 8.50 7.56 24.05
C ILE A 42 7.11 8.11 23.67
N LEU A 43 6.70 9.25 24.24
CA LEU A 43 5.43 9.89 23.90
C LEU A 43 5.36 10.32 22.43
N ILE A 44 6.42 10.92 21.93
CA ILE A 44 6.55 11.29 20.50
C ILE A 44 6.60 10.04 19.62
N GLY A 45 7.38 9.03 19.99
CA GLY A 45 7.51 7.78 19.26
C GLY A 45 6.18 7.03 19.12
N THR A 46 5.40 6.92 20.19
CA THR A 46 4.07 6.29 20.15
C THR A 46 3.07 7.08 19.31
N SER A 47 3.14 8.41 19.36
CA SER A 47 2.28 9.30 18.56
C SER A 47 2.58 9.16 17.05
N ILE A 48 3.86 9.08 16.68
CA ILE A 48 4.31 8.85 15.31
C ILE A 48 3.90 7.45 14.83
N TYR A 49 4.06 6.43 15.69
CA TYR A 49 3.68 5.05 15.36
C TYR A 49 2.18 4.93 15.07
N ASP A 50 1.31 5.48 15.92
CA ASP A 50 -0.15 5.44 15.72
C ASP A 50 -0.58 6.21 14.45
N MET A 51 0.08 7.33 14.14
CA MET A 51 -0.19 8.10 12.92
C MET A 51 0.25 7.33 11.67
N SER A 52 1.42 6.71 11.73
CA SER A 52 1.96 5.89 10.63
C SER A 52 1.09 4.66 10.38
N LYS A 53 0.61 3.99 11.43
CA LYS A 53 -0.27 2.82 11.32
C LYS A 53 -1.60 3.16 10.63
N LYS A 54 -2.25 4.26 11.01
CA LYS A 54 -3.49 4.71 10.37
C LYS A 54 -3.28 5.04 8.89
N ARG A 55 -2.17 5.71 8.57
CA ARG A 55 -1.82 6.04 7.20
C ARG A 55 -1.57 4.77 6.38
N LEU A 56 -0.93 3.76 6.97
CA LEU A 56 -0.69 2.47 6.33
C LEU A 56 -1.99 1.68 6.11
N GLU A 57 -2.89 1.65 7.10
CA GLU A 57 -4.22 1.02 6.97
C GLU A 57 -5.05 1.67 5.86
N PHE A 58 -5.04 3.00 5.78
CA PHE A 58 -5.70 3.75 4.73
C PHE A 58 -5.09 3.45 3.34
N TYR A 59 -3.77 3.46 3.24
CA TYR A 59 -3.06 3.13 2.00
C TYR A 59 -3.33 1.68 1.56
N ASN A 60 -3.28 0.74 2.49
CA ASN A 60 -3.56 -0.68 2.20
C ASN A 60 -5.02 -0.88 1.74
N ARG A 61 -5.98 -0.13 2.29
CA ARG A 61 -7.37 -0.15 1.84
C ARG A 61 -7.48 0.31 0.38
N ILE A 62 -6.86 1.44 0.05
CA ILE A 62 -6.85 1.95 -1.33
C ILE A 62 -6.21 0.94 -2.27
N LYS A 63 -5.06 0.41 -1.90
CA LYS A 63 -4.34 -0.58 -2.71
C LYS A 63 -5.18 -1.82 -2.98
N LYS A 64 -5.86 -2.36 -1.97
CA LYS A 64 -6.79 -3.50 -2.16
C LYS A 64 -7.89 -3.18 -3.16
N MET A 65 -8.46 -1.96 -3.12
CA MET A 65 -9.46 -1.53 -4.12
C MET A 65 -8.84 -1.43 -5.51
N GLU A 66 -7.64 -0.86 -5.63
CA GLU A 66 -6.93 -0.77 -6.93
C GLU A 66 -6.61 -2.14 -7.53
N ASP A 67 -6.22 -3.10 -6.68
CA ASP A 67 -5.87 -4.45 -7.11
C ASP A 67 -7.12 -5.25 -7.57
N ALA A 68 -8.27 -5.04 -6.92
CA ALA A 68 -9.54 -5.69 -7.25
C ALA A 68 -10.28 -5.01 -8.42
N PHE A 69 -9.96 -3.75 -8.72
CA PHE A 69 -10.71 -2.94 -9.68
C PHE A 69 -10.73 -3.52 -11.12
N PRO A 70 -9.61 -4.04 -11.69
CA PRO A 70 -9.64 -4.67 -13.02
C PRO A 70 -10.54 -5.90 -13.07
N ASP A 71 -10.56 -6.71 -12.02
CA ASP A 71 -11.38 -7.92 -11.98
C ASP A 71 -12.87 -7.59 -11.88
N PHE A 72 -13.21 -6.55 -11.12
CA PHE A 72 -14.57 -5.97 -11.11
C PHE A 72 -14.99 -5.50 -12.51
N LEU A 73 -14.16 -4.73 -13.22
CA LEU A 73 -14.48 -4.25 -14.58
C LEU A 73 -14.68 -5.40 -15.56
N GLN A 74 -13.82 -6.42 -15.47
CA GLN A 74 -13.92 -7.62 -16.31
C GLN A 74 -15.24 -8.37 -16.06
N LEU A 75 -15.61 -8.55 -14.78
CA LEU A 75 -16.85 -9.21 -14.41
C LEU A 75 -18.08 -8.42 -14.88
N MET A 76 -18.05 -7.10 -14.69
CA MET A 76 -19.13 -6.21 -15.17
C MET A 76 -19.26 -6.28 -16.71
N SER A 77 -18.15 -6.24 -17.44
CA SER A 77 -18.15 -6.41 -18.89
C SER A 77 -18.79 -7.73 -19.33
N SER A 78 -18.40 -8.84 -18.66
CA SER A 78 -18.93 -10.17 -18.95
C SER A 78 -20.45 -10.24 -18.71
N ASN A 79 -20.94 -9.64 -17.64
CA ASN A 79 -22.37 -9.60 -17.32
C ASN A 79 -23.16 -8.76 -18.34
N LEU A 80 -22.61 -7.63 -18.78
CA LEU A 80 -23.21 -6.81 -19.85
C LEU A 80 -23.27 -7.55 -21.18
N ARG A 81 -22.24 -8.32 -21.56
CA ARG A 81 -22.22 -9.18 -22.74
C ARG A 81 -23.23 -10.31 -22.67
N ALA A 82 -23.51 -10.81 -21.47
CA ALA A 82 -24.57 -11.78 -21.23
C ALA A 82 -25.98 -11.20 -21.36
N GLY A 83 -26.11 -9.91 -21.68
CA GLY A 83 -27.39 -9.23 -21.90
C GLY A 83 -27.99 -8.65 -20.61
N MET A 84 -27.27 -8.58 -19.51
CA MET A 84 -27.78 -7.92 -18.30
C MET A 84 -27.84 -6.40 -18.51
N SER A 85 -28.85 -5.75 -17.89
CA SER A 85 -28.86 -4.29 -17.78
C SER A 85 -27.63 -3.80 -16.96
N THR A 86 -27.27 -2.53 -17.15
CA THR A 86 -26.10 -1.95 -16.44
C THR A 86 -26.25 -2.05 -14.93
N ASP A 87 -27.45 -1.81 -14.41
CA ASP A 87 -27.75 -1.86 -12.98
C ASP A 87 -27.62 -3.28 -12.43
N GLN A 88 -28.15 -4.28 -13.16
CA GLN A 88 -28.03 -5.69 -12.81
C GLN A 88 -26.58 -6.15 -12.87
N ALA A 89 -25.86 -5.81 -13.94
CA ALA A 89 -24.47 -6.15 -14.11
C ALA A 89 -23.58 -5.60 -12.95
N LEU A 90 -23.85 -4.36 -12.52
CA LEU A 90 -23.19 -3.76 -11.36
C LEU A 90 -23.45 -4.50 -10.06
N LEU A 91 -24.74 -4.77 -9.76
CA LEU A 91 -25.12 -5.45 -8.51
C LEU A 91 -24.54 -6.87 -8.41
N VAL A 92 -24.60 -7.63 -9.52
CA VAL A 92 -24.03 -9.00 -9.56
C VAL A 92 -22.51 -8.97 -9.50
N SER A 93 -21.87 -7.89 -9.95
CA SER A 93 -20.42 -7.70 -9.87
C SER A 93 -19.92 -7.23 -8.50
N ALA A 94 -20.82 -6.81 -7.60
CA ALA A 94 -20.46 -6.39 -6.24
C ALA A 94 -20.18 -7.59 -5.31
N ARG A 95 -19.13 -8.35 -5.59
CA ARG A 95 -18.75 -9.54 -4.84
C ARG A 95 -17.94 -9.20 -3.59
N LYS A 96 -18.13 -9.95 -2.51
CA LYS A 96 -17.38 -9.79 -1.25
C LYS A 96 -15.86 -10.00 -1.42
N GLU A 97 -15.45 -10.74 -2.44
CA GLU A 97 -14.05 -10.96 -2.81
C GLU A 97 -13.32 -9.64 -3.11
N PHE A 98 -14.06 -8.61 -3.50
CA PHE A 98 -13.53 -7.27 -3.80
C PHE A 98 -13.47 -6.33 -2.59
N ASP A 99 -13.71 -6.82 -1.35
CA ASP A 99 -13.65 -5.97 -0.15
C ASP A 99 -12.30 -5.21 -0.07
N PRO A 100 -12.31 -3.90 0.06
CA PRO A 100 -13.41 -2.99 0.41
C PRO A 100 -14.12 -2.30 -0.77
N LEU A 101 -13.81 -2.65 -2.01
CA LEU A 101 -14.40 -2.06 -3.23
C LEU A 101 -15.88 -2.45 -3.40
N ASP A 102 -16.29 -3.66 -2.96
CA ASP A 102 -17.64 -4.18 -3.01
C ASP A 102 -18.69 -3.22 -2.42
N LYS A 103 -18.33 -2.51 -1.37
CA LYS A 103 -19.19 -1.53 -0.69
C LYS A 103 -19.46 -0.32 -1.57
N GLU A 104 -18.44 0.16 -2.28
CA GLU A 104 -18.58 1.30 -3.20
C GLU A 104 -19.36 0.89 -4.45
N ILE A 105 -19.14 -0.33 -4.98
CA ILE A 105 -19.90 -0.88 -6.10
C ILE A 105 -21.38 -1.06 -5.72
N SER A 106 -21.64 -1.65 -4.55
CA SER A 106 -23.02 -1.84 -4.06
C SER A 106 -23.75 -0.51 -3.87
N LYS A 107 -23.03 0.52 -3.42
CA LYS A 107 -23.57 1.87 -3.28
C LYS A 107 -23.89 2.47 -4.65
N LEU A 108 -22.98 2.33 -5.62
CA LEU A 108 -23.21 2.75 -7.00
C LEU A 108 -24.45 2.07 -7.59
N GLY A 109 -24.56 0.75 -7.46
CA GLY A 109 -25.73 0.01 -7.94
C GLY A 109 -27.05 0.51 -7.34
N LYS A 110 -27.09 0.80 -6.05
CA LYS A 110 -28.26 1.37 -5.38
C LYS A 110 -28.61 2.78 -5.90
N GLU A 111 -27.60 3.62 -6.14
CA GLU A 111 -27.79 4.96 -6.70
C GLU A 111 -28.44 4.89 -8.10
N LEU A 112 -28.02 3.94 -8.95
CA LEU A 112 -28.63 3.72 -10.27
C LEU A 112 -30.08 3.22 -10.17
N MET A 113 -30.36 2.29 -9.25
CA MET A 113 -31.71 1.81 -9.02
C MET A 113 -32.70 2.93 -8.57
N THR A 114 -32.21 4.00 -7.96
CA THR A 114 -32.99 5.18 -7.61
C THR A 114 -33.14 6.17 -8.77
N GLY A 115 -32.67 5.81 -9.98
CA GLY A 115 -32.79 6.63 -11.19
C GLY A 115 -31.71 7.67 -11.36
N ARG A 116 -30.63 7.56 -10.58
CA ARG A 116 -29.48 8.44 -10.75
C ARG A 116 -28.75 8.12 -12.06
N ASP A 117 -28.26 9.16 -12.73
CA ASP A 117 -27.47 9.00 -13.95
C ASP A 117 -26.16 8.25 -13.69
N ILE A 118 -25.83 7.29 -14.57
CA ILE A 118 -24.66 6.40 -14.47
C ILE A 118 -23.34 7.18 -14.47
N GLU A 119 -23.25 8.24 -15.27
CA GLU A 119 -22.01 9.01 -15.41
C GLU A 119 -21.66 9.72 -14.11
N SER A 120 -22.65 10.43 -13.54
CA SER A 120 -22.49 11.15 -12.28
C SER A 120 -22.25 10.20 -11.11
N ALA A 121 -22.97 9.08 -11.05
CA ALA A 121 -22.81 8.09 -9.99
C ALA A 121 -21.44 7.39 -10.04
N MET A 122 -20.93 7.07 -11.23
CA MET A 122 -19.58 6.51 -11.40
C MET A 122 -18.48 7.51 -10.99
N LEU A 123 -18.59 8.77 -11.38
CA LEU A 123 -17.62 9.80 -10.98
C LEU A 123 -17.56 9.96 -9.47
N ASP A 124 -18.72 10.01 -8.81
CA ASP A 124 -18.79 10.07 -7.35
C ASP A 124 -18.20 8.82 -6.67
N MET A 125 -18.44 7.64 -7.23
CA MET A 125 -17.77 6.42 -6.76
C MET A 125 -16.25 6.57 -6.84
N GLY A 126 -15.73 7.09 -7.95
CA GLY A 126 -14.30 7.36 -8.13
C GLY A 126 -13.72 8.27 -7.04
N GLU A 127 -14.42 9.34 -6.70
CA GLU A 127 -14.03 10.27 -5.62
C GLU A 127 -14.00 9.56 -4.25
N ARG A 128 -15.02 8.76 -3.94
CA ARG A 128 -15.15 8.05 -2.66
C ARG A 128 -14.05 7.01 -2.42
N THR A 129 -13.47 6.45 -3.49
CA THR A 129 -12.36 5.48 -3.35
C THR A 129 -11.07 6.10 -2.86
N ASN A 130 -10.92 7.42 -2.95
CA ASN A 130 -9.67 8.16 -2.68
C ASN A 130 -8.46 7.63 -3.47
N SER A 131 -8.69 6.94 -4.58
CA SER A 131 -7.65 6.45 -5.48
C SER A 131 -7.60 7.28 -6.75
N SER A 132 -6.48 7.94 -6.98
CA SER A 132 -6.23 8.68 -8.22
C SER A 132 -6.26 7.79 -9.46
N LYS A 133 -5.88 6.50 -9.32
CA LYS A 133 -5.89 5.54 -10.42
C LYS A 133 -7.32 5.15 -10.78
N ILE A 134 -8.14 4.78 -9.79
CA ILE A 134 -9.55 4.41 -9.99
C ILE A 134 -10.31 5.62 -10.56
N LYS A 135 -10.15 6.80 -9.96
CA LYS A 135 -10.76 8.03 -10.43
C LYS A 135 -10.46 8.30 -11.91
N ARG A 136 -9.18 8.25 -12.30
CA ARG A 136 -8.76 8.45 -13.69
C ARG A 136 -9.37 7.41 -14.63
N THR A 137 -9.39 6.15 -14.22
CA THR A 137 -9.96 5.06 -15.02
C THR A 137 -11.47 5.23 -15.21
N ILE A 138 -12.19 5.60 -14.15
CA ILE A 138 -13.62 5.90 -14.22
C ILE A 138 -13.88 7.08 -15.15
N SER A 139 -13.10 8.16 -15.07
CA SER A 139 -13.24 9.32 -15.97
C SER A 139 -13.08 8.93 -17.45
N LEU A 140 -12.17 8.00 -17.76
CA LEU A 140 -12.00 7.48 -19.12
C LEU A 140 -13.21 6.66 -19.57
N ILE A 141 -13.76 5.80 -18.69
CA ILE A 141 -14.97 5.01 -18.97
C ILE A 141 -16.16 5.93 -19.22
N VAL A 142 -16.39 6.91 -18.34
CA VAL A 142 -17.47 7.88 -18.48
C VAL A 142 -17.34 8.68 -19.77
N SER A 143 -16.13 9.12 -20.13
CA SER A 143 -15.88 9.82 -21.41
C SER A 143 -16.23 8.93 -22.60
N GLY A 144 -15.92 7.65 -22.56
CA GLY A 144 -16.27 6.70 -23.60
C GLY A 144 -17.79 6.47 -23.71
N ILE A 145 -18.49 6.39 -22.57
CA ILE A 145 -19.96 6.29 -22.52
C ILE A 145 -20.60 7.53 -23.17
N LYS A 146 -20.15 8.73 -22.79
CA LYS A 146 -20.62 9.99 -23.38
C LYS A 146 -20.45 10.08 -24.89
N SER A 147 -19.40 9.46 -25.40
CA SER A 147 -19.14 9.40 -26.85
C SER A 147 -19.98 8.35 -27.58
N GLY A 148 -20.93 7.69 -26.90
CA GLY A 148 -21.76 6.64 -27.47
C GLY A 148 -21.08 5.29 -27.63
N GLY A 149 -19.98 5.08 -26.92
CA GLY A 149 -19.19 3.83 -26.93
C GLY A 149 -19.94 2.66 -26.32
N ASN A 150 -19.60 1.45 -26.76
CA ASN A 150 -20.11 0.21 -26.16
C ASN A 150 -19.50 0.03 -24.77
N ILE A 151 -20.34 0.14 -23.73
CA ILE A 151 -19.92 0.08 -22.32
C ILE A 151 -19.18 -1.24 -22.02
N ALA A 152 -19.68 -2.38 -22.50
CA ALA A 152 -19.08 -3.68 -22.23
C ALA A 152 -17.65 -3.76 -22.81
N LEU A 153 -17.45 -3.31 -24.04
CA LEU A 153 -16.15 -3.28 -24.69
C LEU A 153 -15.16 -2.32 -23.97
N LEU A 154 -15.65 -1.13 -23.60
CA LEU A 154 -14.84 -0.14 -22.87
C LEU A 154 -14.35 -0.68 -21.51
N LEU A 155 -15.22 -1.36 -20.77
CA LEU A 155 -14.88 -1.96 -19.49
C LEU A 155 -13.83 -3.07 -19.66
N GLU A 156 -14.00 -3.94 -20.67
CA GLU A 156 -13.07 -5.02 -20.96
C GLU A 156 -11.68 -4.53 -21.36
N GLU A 157 -11.60 -3.58 -22.29
CA GLU A 157 -10.33 -2.98 -22.71
C GLU A 157 -9.66 -2.26 -21.53
N THR A 158 -10.43 -1.56 -20.72
CA THR A 158 -9.94 -0.84 -19.55
C THR A 158 -9.41 -1.81 -18.49
N ALA A 159 -10.13 -2.91 -18.25
CA ALA A 159 -9.71 -3.98 -17.34
C ALA A 159 -8.38 -4.59 -17.80
N SER A 160 -8.28 -4.98 -19.07
CA SER A 160 -7.08 -5.57 -19.67
C SER A 160 -5.87 -4.65 -19.56
N ARG A 161 -6.02 -3.38 -19.97
CA ARG A 161 -4.96 -2.35 -19.89
C ARG A 161 -4.51 -2.08 -18.46
N THR A 162 -5.46 -2.06 -17.51
CA THR A 162 -5.14 -1.83 -16.09
C THR A 162 -4.39 -3.01 -15.50
N ARG A 163 -4.80 -4.24 -15.84
CA ARG A 163 -4.12 -5.48 -15.42
C ARG A 163 -2.71 -5.57 -16.00
N GLU A 164 -2.52 -5.25 -17.26
CA GLU A 164 -1.20 -5.24 -17.90
C GLU A 164 -0.25 -4.25 -17.19
N ARG A 165 -0.70 -3.03 -16.94
CA ARG A 165 0.09 -2.03 -16.17
C ARG A 165 0.46 -2.52 -14.79
N TYR A 166 -0.45 -3.20 -14.10
CA TYR A 166 -0.17 -3.79 -12.79
C TYR A 166 0.94 -4.84 -12.86
N PHE A 167 0.90 -5.74 -13.85
CA PHE A 167 1.94 -6.75 -14.04
C PHE A 167 3.29 -6.13 -14.39
N ILE A 168 3.32 -5.12 -15.24
CA ILE A 168 4.56 -4.41 -15.60
C ILE A 168 5.17 -3.76 -14.35
N GLN A 169 4.38 -3.06 -13.54
CA GLN A 169 4.87 -2.45 -12.30
C GLN A 169 5.40 -3.49 -11.31
N LYS A 170 4.71 -4.62 -11.16
CA LYS A 170 5.14 -5.71 -10.28
C LYS A 170 6.46 -6.34 -10.73
N ARG A 171 6.61 -6.58 -12.04
CA ARG A 171 7.87 -7.09 -12.62
C ARG A 171 9.02 -6.11 -12.45
N ALA A 172 8.78 -4.82 -12.69
CA ALA A 172 9.79 -3.79 -12.51
C ALA A 172 10.27 -3.72 -11.05
N ALA A 173 9.37 -3.76 -10.08
CA ALA A 173 9.71 -3.77 -8.64
C ALA A 173 10.52 -5.02 -8.26
N SER A 174 10.18 -6.19 -8.79
CA SER A 174 10.92 -7.44 -8.52
C SER A 174 12.34 -7.39 -9.09
N ASN A 175 12.51 -6.84 -10.30
CA ASN A 175 13.83 -6.72 -10.92
C ASN A 175 14.74 -5.77 -10.13
N VAL A 176 14.20 -4.61 -9.70
CA VAL A 176 14.96 -3.65 -8.86
C VAL A 176 15.40 -4.31 -7.55
N LEU A 177 14.54 -5.09 -6.90
CA LEU A 177 14.89 -5.81 -5.67
C LEU A 177 16.05 -6.78 -5.89
N MET A 178 16.04 -7.51 -7.01
CA MET A 178 17.13 -8.43 -7.36
C MET A 178 18.47 -7.72 -7.51
N TYR A 179 18.49 -6.56 -8.18
CA TYR A 179 19.71 -5.75 -8.31
C TYR A 179 20.20 -5.23 -6.95
N VAL A 180 19.30 -4.79 -6.09
CA VAL A 180 19.66 -4.32 -4.74
C VAL A 180 20.29 -5.46 -3.94
N ILE A 181 19.69 -6.66 -3.94
CA ILE A 181 20.23 -7.83 -3.25
C ILE A 181 21.63 -8.19 -3.81
N PHE A 182 21.79 -8.17 -5.14
CA PHE A 182 23.07 -8.47 -5.78
C PHE A 182 24.16 -7.47 -5.39
N ILE A 183 23.85 -6.17 -5.38
CA ILE A 183 24.80 -5.12 -4.98
C ILE A 183 25.19 -5.30 -3.49
N PHE A 184 24.22 -5.57 -2.62
CA PHE A 184 24.51 -5.83 -1.21
C PHE A 184 25.37 -7.07 -1.01
N ALA A 185 25.10 -8.16 -1.72
CA ALA A 185 25.90 -9.37 -1.66
C ALA A 185 27.34 -9.14 -2.17
N ALA A 186 27.48 -8.42 -3.30
CA ALA A 186 28.78 -8.06 -3.85
C ALA A 186 29.60 -7.19 -2.89
N LEU A 187 29.00 -6.22 -2.23
CA LEU A 187 29.65 -5.39 -1.22
C LEU A 187 30.00 -6.17 0.05
N ALA A 188 29.09 -6.99 0.56
CA ALA A 188 29.26 -7.71 1.82
C ALA A 188 30.33 -8.82 1.74
N ILE A 189 30.46 -9.46 0.57
CA ILE A 189 31.39 -10.58 0.36
C ILE A 189 32.62 -10.12 -0.44
N GLY A 190 32.42 -9.35 -1.50
CA GLY A 190 33.50 -8.94 -2.41
C GLY A 190 34.48 -7.98 -1.79
N ALA A 191 34.02 -6.97 -1.08
CA ALA A 191 34.93 -5.99 -0.46
C ALA A 191 35.83 -6.61 0.61
N PRO A 192 35.33 -7.36 1.61
CA PRO A 192 36.23 -8.03 2.60
C PRO A 192 37.16 -9.05 1.94
N GLY A 193 36.69 -9.77 0.91
CA GLY A 193 37.52 -10.72 0.18
C GLY A 193 38.67 -10.05 -0.54
N LEU A 194 38.46 -8.93 -1.20
CA LEU A 194 39.53 -8.15 -1.86
C LEU A 194 40.50 -7.56 -0.84
N PHE A 195 40.01 -7.04 0.27
CA PHE A 195 40.90 -6.53 1.34
C PHE A 195 41.74 -7.66 1.94
N GLY A 196 41.17 -8.83 2.20
CA GLY A 196 41.92 -10.00 2.70
C GLY A 196 42.99 -10.45 1.72
N LEU A 197 42.68 -10.58 0.44
CA LEU A 197 43.68 -10.90 -0.59
C LEU A 197 44.77 -9.86 -0.70
N SER A 198 44.45 -8.57 -0.64
CA SER A 198 45.43 -7.48 -0.66
C SER A 198 46.37 -7.55 0.53
N THR A 199 45.89 -7.85 1.73
CA THR A 199 46.70 -8.00 2.93
C THR A 199 47.72 -9.15 2.81
N VAL A 200 47.24 -10.33 2.34
CA VAL A 200 48.12 -11.50 2.11
C VAL A 200 49.17 -11.20 1.06
N LEU A 201 48.83 -10.50 0.01
CA LEU A 201 49.77 -10.16 -1.07
C LEU A 201 50.86 -9.20 -0.59
N VAL A 202 50.50 -8.21 0.22
CA VAL A 202 51.45 -7.29 0.86
C VAL A 202 52.38 -8.05 1.82
N GLU A 203 51.84 -8.96 2.62
CA GLU A 203 52.65 -9.78 3.57
C GLU A 203 53.69 -10.67 2.83
N VAL A 204 53.26 -11.34 1.75
CA VAL A 204 54.13 -12.17 0.91
C VAL A 204 55.24 -11.32 0.27
N LEU A 205 54.91 -10.15 -0.29
CA LEU A 205 55.91 -9.26 -0.88
C LEU A 205 56.93 -8.75 0.17
N THR A 206 56.42 -8.39 1.34
CA THR A 206 57.29 -7.90 2.43
C THR A 206 58.24 -8.99 2.92
N ASN A 207 57.79 -10.23 3.06
CA ASN A 207 58.63 -11.36 3.44
C ASN A 207 59.70 -11.67 2.39
N ILE A 208 59.37 -11.62 1.08
CA ILE A 208 60.38 -11.83 0.03
C ILE A 208 61.45 -10.76 0.04
N LEU A 209 61.02 -9.48 0.18
CA LEU A 209 61.94 -8.36 0.21
C LEU A 209 62.84 -8.34 1.47
N SER A 210 62.39 -8.92 2.57
CA SER A 210 63.19 -9.02 3.81
C SER A 210 64.20 -10.19 3.80
N THR A 211 64.13 -11.08 2.81
CA THR A 211 65.02 -12.26 2.68
C THR A 211 66.15 -12.03 1.69
N ILE A 212 66.11 -10.91 0.95
CA ILE A 212 67.17 -10.43 0.03
C ILE A 212 68.04 -9.37 0.71
#